data_269a8ef45a6684bfeed371f2112e3d74
#
_entry.id   269a8ef45a6684bfeed371f2112e3d74
#
_cell.length_a   1.000
_cell.length_b   1.000
_cell.length_c   1.000
_cell.angle_alpha   90.00
_cell.angle_beta   90.00
_cell.angle_gamma   90.00
#
_symmetry.space_group_name_H-M   'P 1'
#
loop_
_entity.id
_entity.type
_entity.pdbx_description
1 polymer ?
#
loop_
_entity_poly.entity_id
_entity_poly.type
_entity_poly.pdbx_seq_one_letter_code
_entity_poly.pdbx_strand_id
1 'polypeptide(L)'
;MNAAINVLGDIAKAKGGRMIALLGDMRELGTTTATLHAGVGSYFASKNPDYLFTYGELSSENLADGAAKNGMSEKQIYRNPITDAEAVGKKLLGVIKEGDVLLVKASRGIAAENVLNYVKAQLA
;
A
#
# COMPACT_ATOMS: atom_id res chain seq x y z
N MET A 1 -6.56 -8.57 -4.50
CA MET A 1 -5.50 -7.55 -4.57
C MET A 1 -4.46 -7.77 -5.67
N ASN A 2 -4.15 -8.99 -5.99
CA ASN A 2 -3.11 -9.25 -7.01
C ASN A 2 -3.45 -8.64 -8.36
N ALA A 3 -4.71 -8.68 -8.78
CA ALA A 3 -5.12 -8.06 -10.04
C ALA A 3 -4.86 -6.54 -10.05
N ALA A 4 -5.16 -5.86 -8.94
CA ALA A 4 -4.91 -4.44 -8.81
C ALA A 4 -3.41 -4.12 -8.81
N ILE A 5 -2.61 -4.96 -8.18
CA ILE A 5 -1.15 -4.83 -8.17
C ILE A 5 -0.58 -4.98 -9.58
N ASN A 6 -1.12 -5.92 -10.36
CA ASN A 6 -0.70 -6.11 -11.75
C ASN A 6 -0.99 -4.88 -12.58
N VAL A 7 -2.18 -4.31 -12.43
CA VAL A 7 -2.56 -3.08 -13.16
C VAL A 7 -1.62 -1.93 -12.77
N LEU A 8 -1.33 -1.78 -11.48
CA LEU A 8 -0.40 -0.76 -11.00
C LEU A 8 0.97 -0.92 -11.66
N GLY A 9 1.51 -2.14 -11.67
CA GLY A 9 2.80 -2.42 -12.28
C GLY A 9 2.84 -2.10 -13.77
N ASP A 10 1.77 -2.47 -14.49
CA ASP A 10 1.67 -2.20 -15.92
C ASP A 10 1.63 -0.70 -16.21
N ILE A 11 0.85 0.06 -15.43
CA ILE A 11 0.75 1.52 -15.60
C ILE A 11 2.08 2.19 -15.27
N ALA A 12 2.72 1.81 -14.18
CA ALA A 12 3.99 2.39 -13.76
C ALA A 12 5.07 2.14 -14.83
N LYS A 13 5.11 0.94 -15.37
CA LYS A 13 6.06 0.59 -16.43
C LYS A 13 5.81 1.39 -17.71
N ALA A 14 4.55 1.51 -18.10
CA ALA A 14 4.17 2.25 -19.30
C ALA A 14 4.52 3.74 -19.19
N LYS A 15 4.36 4.32 -18.00
CA LYS A 15 4.66 5.74 -17.74
C LYS A 15 6.13 6.00 -17.41
N GLY A 16 6.88 4.98 -17.06
CA GLY A 16 8.23 5.15 -16.53
C GLY A 16 8.22 5.78 -15.14
N GLY A 17 7.10 5.65 -14.40
CA GLY A 17 6.93 6.24 -13.08
C GLY A 17 7.25 5.28 -11.96
N ARG A 18 7.39 5.83 -10.74
CA ARG A 18 7.59 5.01 -9.56
C ARG A 18 6.29 4.33 -9.16
N MET A 19 6.42 3.12 -8.64
CA MET A 19 5.30 2.28 -8.23
C MET A 19 5.12 2.35 -6.71
N ILE A 20 4.01 2.93 -6.26
CA ILE A 20 3.71 3.14 -4.85
C ILE A 20 2.32 2.58 -4.57
N ALA A 21 2.16 1.89 -3.45
CA ALA A 21 0.84 1.40 -3.04
C ALA A 21 0.58 1.69 -1.58
N LEU A 22 -0.67 2.04 -1.28
CA LEU A 22 -1.24 2.05 0.05
C LEU A 22 -2.18 0.84 0.13
N LEU A 23 -1.76 -0.20 0.83
CA LEU A 23 -2.50 -1.44 0.95
C LEU A 23 -2.98 -1.59 2.39
N GLY A 24 -4.28 -1.50 2.59
CA GLY A 24 -4.88 -1.57 3.91
C GLY A 24 -5.39 -2.95 4.26
N ASP A 25 -5.91 -3.07 5.47
CA ASP A 25 -6.45 -4.32 5.97
C ASP A 25 -7.58 -4.83 5.09
N MET A 26 -7.56 -6.13 4.87
CA MET A 26 -8.66 -6.85 4.22
C MET A 26 -9.41 -7.62 5.29
N ARG A 27 -10.71 -7.37 5.39
CA ARG A 27 -11.56 -8.00 6.39
C ARG A 27 -12.18 -9.29 5.87
N GLU A 28 -12.73 -10.08 6.80
CA GLU A 28 -13.52 -11.27 6.51
C GLU A 28 -12.76 -12.40 5.82
N LEU A 29 -11.46 -12.47 6.05
CA LEU A 29 -10.65 -13.55 5.49
C LEU A 29 -10.54 -14.76 6.42
N GLY A 30 -11.20 -14.73 7.59
CA GLY A 30 -11.21 -15.82 8.55
C GLY A 30 -9.85 -16.11 9.17
N THR A 31 -9.61 -17.38 9.49
CA THR A 31 -8.38 -17.81 10.19
C THR A 31 -7.12 -17.74 9.35
N THR A 32 -7.24 -17.53 8.03
CA THR A 32 -6.09 -17.42 7.12
C THR A 32 -5.69 -15.97 6.84
N THR A 33 -6.28 -15.02 7.55
CA THR A 33 -6.08 -13.60 7.34
C THR A 33 -4.60 -13.19 7.32
N ALA A 34 -3.82 -13.64 8.31
CA ALA A 34 -2.40 -13.31 8.40
C ALA A 34 -1.62 -13.82 7.18
N THR A 35 -1.87 -15.07 6.80
CA THR A 35 -1.20 -15.69 5.64
C THR A 35 -1.56 -14.99 4.35
N LEU A 36 -2.83 -14.61 4.17
CA LEU A 36 -3.27 -13.91 2.96
C LEU A 36 -2.67 -12.51 2.87
N HIS A 37 -2.60 -11.79 3.99
CA HIS A 37 -1.94 -10.49 4.02
C HIS A 37 -0.44 -10.62 3.67
N ALA A 38 0.24 -11.58 4.27
CA ALA A 38 1.65 -11.82 3.97
C ALA A 38 1.87 -12.17 2.50
N GLY A 39 0.98 -12.97 1.93
CA GLY A 39 1.02 -13.33 0.51
C GLY A 39 0.86 -12.13 -0.41
N VAL A 40 -0.03 -11.20 -0.08
CA VAL A 40 -0.22 -9.96 -0.84
C VAL A 40 1.06 -9.12 -0.79
N GLY A 41 1.65 -8.96 0.38
CA GLY A 41 2.89 -8.20 0.54
C GLY A 41 4.04 -8.81 -0.25
N SER A 42 4.19 -10.12 -0.18
CA SER A 42 5.20 -10.86 -0.93
C SER A 42 5.01 -10.67 -2.44
N TYR A 43 3.77 -10.77 -2.91
CA TYR A 43 3.45 -10.59 -4.32
C TYR A 43 3.78 -9.16 -4.78
N PHE A 44 3.41 -8.16 -3.98
CA PHE A 44 3.70 -6.76 -4.28
C PHE A 44 5.21 -6.54 -4.39
N ALA A 45 5.97 -7.05 -3.41
CA ALA A 45 7.44 -6.92 -3.42
C ALA A 45 8.07 -7.54 -4.67
N SER A 46 7.48 -8.64 -5.20
CA SER A 46 8.00 -9.30 -6.40
C SER A 46 7.93 -8.43 -7.66
N LYS A 47 7.18 -7.33 -7.62
CA LYS A 47 7.04 -6.40 -8.74
C LYS A 47 8.08 -5.27 -8.73
N ASN A 48 9.04 -5.30 -7.80
CA ASN A 48 10.04 -4.25 -7.64
C ASN A 48 9.44 -2.87 -7.41
N PRO A 49 8.52 -2.71 -6.45
CA PRO A 49 7.92 -1.41 -6.18
C PRO A 49 8.90 -0.47 -5.50
N ASP A 50 8.57 0.82 -5.51
CA ASP A 50 9.39 1.83 -4.86
C ASP A 50 9.01 2.00 -3.38
N TYR A 51 7.72 2.07 -3.06
CA TYR A 51 7.26 2.24 -1.68
C TYR A 51 5.98 1.47 -1.40
N LEU A 52 5.86 1.00 -0.17
CA LEU A 52 4.65 0.37 0.37
C LEU A 52 4.22 1.14 1.61
N PHE A 53 2.97 1.59 1.62
CA PHE A 53 2.31 2.12 2.82
C PHE A 53 1.25 1.13 3.24
N THR A 54 1.22 0.77 4.52
CA THR A 54 0.15 -0.06 5.06
C THR A 54 -0.87 0.82 5.78
N TYR A 55 -2.07 0.29 6.00
CA TYR A 55 -3.14 1.03 6.66
C TYR A 55 -4.00 0.06 7.46
N GLY A 56 -3.73 -0.02 8.77
CA GLY A 56 -4.36 -0.95 9.69
C GLY A 56 -3.38 -1.93 10.31
N GLU A 57 -3.81 -2.63 11.36
CA GLU A 57 -2.93 -3.53 12.11
C GLU A 57 -2.49 -4.76 11.33
N LEU A 58 -3.41 -5.39 10.61
CA LEU A 58 -3.13 -6.62 9.86
C LEU A 58 -2.16 -6.37 8.72
N SER A 59 -2.36 -5.29 7.98
CA SER A 59 -1.47 -4.94 6.87
C SER A 59 -0.11 -4.49 7.39
N SER A 60 -0.08 -3.76 8.50
CA SER A 60 1.18 -3.28 9.08
C SER A 60 2.05 -4.40 9.62
N GLU A 61 1.45 -5.45 10.18
CA GLU A 61 2.19 -6.60 10.68
C GLU A 61 2.45 -7.62 9.58
N ASN A 62 1.41 -8.16 8.98
CA ASN A 62 1.53 -9.33 8.10
C ASN A 62 1.89 -9.00 6.66
N LEU A 63 1.23 -8.03 6.07
CA LEU A 63 1.48 -7.65 4.68
C LEU A 63 2.86 -7.03 4.54
N ALA A 64 3.22 -6.12 5.43
CA ALA A 64 4.53 -5.49 5.42
C ALA A 64 5.65 -6.51 5.68
N ASP A 65 5.44 -7.46 6.58
CA ASP A 65 6.43 -8.53 6.82
C ASP A 65 6.62 -9.40 5.58
N GLY A 66 5.54 -9.73 4.88
CA GLY A 66 5.63 -10.48 3.63
C GLY A 66 6.44 -9.75 2.57
N ALA A 67 6.24 -8.45 2.46
CA ALA A 67 7.00 -7.61 1.52
C ALA A 67 8.49 -7.56 1.91
N ALA A 68 8.79 -7.37 3.19
CA ALA A 68 10.17 -7.32 3.68
C ALA A 68 10.89 -8.64 3.45
N LYS A 69 10.24 -9.76 3.70
CA LYS A 69 10.81 -11.09 3.47
C LYS A 69 11.10 -11.36 1.99
N ASN A 70 10.37 -10.71 1.11
CA ASN A 70 10.53 -10.92 -0.34
C ASN A 70 11.33 -9.80 -1.02
N GLY A 71 12.14 -9.09 -0.27
CA GLY A 71 13.16 -8.22 -0.83
C GLY A 71 12.98 -6.72 -0.64
N MET A 72 11.84 -6.25 -0.12
CA MET A 72 11.70 -4.83 0.17
C MET A 72 12.49 -4.43 1.41
N SER A 73 13.16 -3.29 1.34
CA SER A 73 13.85 -2.70 2.48
C SER A 73 12.84 -2.05 3.43
N GLU A 74 13.12 -2.09 4.75
CA GLU A 74 12.29 -1.36 5.73
C GLU A 74 12.21 0.14 5.41
N LYS A 75 13.21 0.69 4.74
CA LYS A 75 13.20 2.09 4.30
C LYS A 75 12.13 2.38 3.24
N GLN A 76 11.66 1.35 2.55
CA GLN A 76 10.62 1.45 1.53
C GLN A 76 9.23 1.18 2.09
N ILE A 77 9.13 0.77 3.36
CA ILE A 77 7.89 0.33 3.98
C ILE A 77 7.50 1.28 5.10
N TYR A 78 6.32 1.88 4.96
CA TYR A 78 5.72 2.75 5.97
C TYR A 78 4.56 2.00 6.62
N ARG A 79 4.79 1.52 7.85
CA ARG A 79 3.79 0.75 8.60
C ARG A 79 2.90 1.71 9.37
N ASN A 80 1.59 1.64 9.12
CA ASN A 80 0.61 2.52 9.75
C ASN A 80 -0.49 1.67 10.39
N PRO A 81 -0.26 1.15 11.60
CA PRO A 81 -1.25 0.28 12.26
C PRO A 81 -2.51 1.03 12.69
N ILE A 82 -2.41 2.34 12.89
CA ILE A 82 -3.54 3.17 13.26
C ILE A 82 -4.13 3.81 12.01
N THR A 83 -5.43 3.66 11.81
CA THR A 83 -6.11 4.15 10.60
C THR A 83 -6.46 5.64 10.76
N ASP A 84 -5.44 6.47 10.74
CA ASP A 84 -5.56 7.93 10.77
C ASP A 84 -5.24 8.47 9.38
N ALA A 85 -6.28 8.82 8.63
CA ALA A 85 -6.16 9.22 7.24
C ALA A 85 -5.29 10.47 7.06
N GLU A 86 -5.41 11.45 7.96
CA GLU A 86 -4.61 12.67 7.87
C GLU A 86 -3.14 12.38 8.13
N ALA A 87 -2.82 11.63 9.19
CA ALA A 87 -1.45 11.29 9.53
C ALA A 87 -0.75 10.50 8.42
N VAL A 88 -1.44 9.50 7.88
CA VAL A 88 -0.92 8.68 6.79
C VAL A 88 -0.82 9.49 5.50
N GLY A 89 -1.82 10.33 5.23
CA GLY A 89 -1.82 11.22 4.06
C GLY A 89 -0.63 12.17 4.08
N LYS A 90 -0.28 12.72 5.23
CA LYS A 90 0.89 13.59 5.38
C LYS A 90 2.19 12.86 5.06
N LYS A 91 2.33 11.61 5.52
CA LYS A 91 3.50 10.78 5.21
C LYS A 91 3.58 10.51 3.71
N LEU A 92 2.45 10.18 3.10
CA LEU A 92 2.38 9.91 1.67
C LEU A 92 2.77 11.14 0.85
N LEU A 93 2.27 12.32 1.23
CA LEU A 93 2.63 13.58 0.58
C LEU A 93 4.12 13.88 0.64
N GLY A 94 4.79 13.45 1.71
CA GLY A 94 6.23 13.62 1.84
C GLY A 94 7.06 12.72 0.94
N VAL A 95 6.44 11.69 0.36
CA VAL A 95 7.13 10.68 -0.46
C VAL A 95 6.78 10.81 -1.94
N ILE A 96 5.51 11.07 -2.27
CA ILE A 96 5.05 11.09 -3.67
C ILE A 96 5.61 12.28 -4.42
N LYS A 97 5.84 12.06 -5.72
CA LYS A 97 6.33 13.06 -6.66
C LYS A 97 5.53 12.99 -7.94
N GLU A 98 5.61 14.04 -8.73
CA GLU A 98 4.98 14.07 -10.04
C GLU A 98 5.48 12.89 -10.88
N GLY A 99 4.56 12.22 -11.55
CA GLY A 99 4.86 11.05 -12.36
C GLY A 99 4.70 9.71 -11.63
N ASP A 100 4.58 9.72 -10.31
CA ASP A 100 4.38 8.50 -9.53
C ASP A 100 3.01 7.88 -9.83
N VAL A 101 2.94 6.56 -9.76
CA VAL A 101 1.68 5.82 -9.89
C VAL A 101 1.33 5.22 -8.53
N LEU A 102 0.17 5.58 -8.02
CA LEU A 102 -0.29 5.21 -6.69
C LEU A 102 -1.53 4.33 -6.75
N LEU A 103 -1.48 3.18 -6.09
CA LEU A 103 -2.64 2.32 -5.84
C LEU A 103 -3.08 2.47 -4.39
N VAL A 104 -4.39 2.65 -4.19
CA VAL A 104 -4.98 2.63 -2.84
C VAL A 104 -6.03 1.52 -2.81
N LYS A 105 -5.85 0.52 -1.94
CA LYS A 105 -6.72 -0.65 -1.88
C LYS A 105 -6.86 -1.17 -0.45
N ALA A 106 -8.09 -1.44 -0.02
CA ALA A 106 -8.40 -2.04 1.28
C ALA A 106 -9.87 -2.48 1.31
N SER A 107 -10.28 -3.18 2.35
CA SER A 107 -11.70 -3.44 2.59
C SER A 107 -12.44 -2.14 2.84
N ARG A 108 -13.71 -2.08 2.45
CA ARG A 108 -14.55 -0.87 2.60
C ARG A 108 -14.59 -0.33 4.03
N GLY A 109 -14.68 -1.20 5.01
CA GLY A 109 -14.76 -0.80 6.41
C GLY A 109 -13.49 -0.13 6.94
N ILE A 110 -12.37 -0.23 6.20
CA ILE A 110 -11.12 0.44 6.54
C ILE A 110 -11.10 1.88 6.00
N ALA A 111 -11.87 2.14 4.95
CA ALA A 111 -12.01 3.48 4.35
C ALA A 111 -10.67 4.11 3.94
N ALA A 112 -9.81 3.31 3.31
CA ALA A 112 -8.48 3.79 2.87
C ALA A 112 -8.58 4.92 1.85
N GLU A 113 -9.71 5.05 1.15
CA GLU A 113 -9.96 6.16 0.24
C GLU A 113 -9.92 7.52 0.94
N ASN A 114 -10.11 7.56 2.26
CA ASN A 114 -9.99 8.80 3.02
C ASN A 114 -8.57 9.36 2.98
N VAL A 115 -7.56 8.49 2.93
CA VAL A 115 -6.16 8.91 2.76
C VAL A 115 -5.99 9.56 1.39
N LEU A 116 -6.53 8.93 0.35
CA LEU A 116 -6.45 9.47 -1.00
C LEU A 116 -7.16 10.81 -1.12
N ASN A 117 -8.34 10.93 -0.50
CA ASN A 117 -9.11 12.18 -0.50
C ASN A 117 -8.34 13.31 0.19
N TYR A 118 -7.68 13.01 1.30
CA TYR A 118 -6.84 13.99 1.99
C TYR A 118 -5.70 14.45 1.09
N VAL A 119 -4.99 13.51 0.46
CA VAL A 119 -3.87 13.82 -0.43
C VAL A 119 -4.33 14.69 -1.60
N LYS A 120 -5.44 14.33 -2.23
CA LYS A 120 -5.99 15.11 -3.35
C LYS A 120 -6.32 16.54 -2.93
N ALA A 121 -6.91 16.71 -1.76
CA ALA A 121 -7.27 18.03 -1.25
C ALA A 121 -6.03 18.92 -1.04
N GLN A 122 -4.92 18.33 -0.58
CA GLN A 122 -3.69 19.07 -0.36
C GLN A 122 -2.98 19.44 -1.67
N LEU A 123 -3.17 18.65 -2.72
CA LEU A 123 -2.54 18.88 -4.02
C LEU A 123 -3.35 19.82 -4.93
N ALA A 124 -4.60 20.06 -4.56
CA ALA A 124 -5.49 20.93 -5.36
C ALA A 124 -5.09 22.39 -5.29
#